data_2bb4ad8bdfa1f4e0eb56e8ea8e5f5aa2
#
_entry.id   2bb4ad8bdfa1f4e0eb56e8ea8e5f5aa2
#
_cell.length_a   1.000
_cell.length_b   1.000
_cell.length_c   1.000
_cell.angle_alpha   90.00
_cell.angle_beta   90.00
_cell.angle_gamma   90.00
#
_symmetry.space_group_name_H-M   'P 1'
#
loop_
_entity.id
_entity.type
_entity.pdbx_description
1 polymer ?
#
loop_
_entity_poly.entity_id
_entity_poly.type
_entity_poly.pdbx_seq_one_letter_code
_entity_poly.pdbx_strand_id
1 'polypeptide(L)'
;MSDIGIYSKYFLQCHYYLAANFCMRIISYNVNGIRSALNKGLIDWLKTDPADVICLQETKAMKENVDHKQITDLGFYDYWYSAQKKGYSGVAVFSKVTPDNVVYGTGHKVSDDEGRVLQLDFGDARLINAYFPSGTTGELRQTFKYEWLDEFFNYLEKLKQTHPKLILCGDYNIAHKEIDIHNPKGNVKTSGFLSEERVWMDKLFLNGWVDAFREIHTEPHRYSWWSQRFPSVRLNNKGWRIDYINVTDPLRNNLKDAEILPDIKHSDHCPVYLEIDI
;
A
#
# COMPACT_ATOMS: atom_id res chain seq x y z
N MET A 1 44.45 -30.69 -51.50
CA MET A 1 44.12 -29.26 -51.25
C MET A 1 42.89 -29.28 -50.39
N SER A 2 43.11 -28.85 -49.20
CA SER A 2 42.29 -28.98 -48.00
C SER A 2 41.29 -27.84 -47.88
N ASP A 3 40.06 -28.12 -47.59
CA ASP A 3 39.15 -27.12 -47.06
C ASP A 3 38.66 -27.56 -45.68
N ILE A 4 39.04 -26.74 -44.72
CA ILE A 4 38.73 -26.93 -43.32
C ILE A 4 37.42 -26.15 -43.05
N GLY A 5 36.33 -26.87 -42.85
CA GLY A 5 35.03 -26.30 -42.43
C GLY A 5 35.04 -25.96 -40.94
N ILE A 6 34.90 -24.70 -40.66
CA ILE A 6 34.78 -24.16 -39.29
C ILE A 6 33.35 -24.35 -38.81
N TYR A 7 33.11 -25.33 -37.94
CA TYR A 7 31.84 -25.42 -37.20
C TYR A 7 31.84 -24.45 -36.03
N SER A 8 31.13 -23.38 -36.19
CA SER A 8 30.78 -22.48 -35.08
C SER A 8 29.83 -23.18 -34.13
N LYS A 9 30.32 -23.56 -32.94
CA LYS A 9 29.51 -24.00 -31.81
C LYS A 9 28.80 -22.82 -31.21
N TYR A 10 27.52 -22.61 -31.53
CA TYR A 10 26.62 -21.76 -30.73
C TYR A 10 26.38 -22.47 -29.41
N PHE A 11 27.09 -22.05 -28.38
CA PHE A 11 26.75 -22.33 -26.99
C PHE A 11 25.48 -21.56 -26.68
N LEU A 12 24.35 -22.26 -26.70
CA LEU A 12 23.14 -21.82 -26.01
C LEU A 12 23.42 -21.89 -24.51
N GLN A 13 23.87 -20.77 -23.97
CA GLN A 13 23.98 -20.58 -22.52
C GLN A 13 22.56 -20.35 -22.01
N CYS A 14 21.85 -21.45 -21.70
CA CYS A 14 20.66 -21.40 -20.86
C CYS A 14 21.07 -20.84 -19.50
N HIS A 15 20.90 -19.57 -19.33
CA HIS A 15 20.90 -18.96 -18.00
C HIS A 15 19.64 -19.44 -17.29
N TYR A 16 19.75 -20.56 -16.58
CA TYR A 16 18.87 -20.80 -15.44
C TYR A 16 19.21 -19.73 -14.41
N TYR A 17 18.54 -18.60 -14.49
CA TYR A 17 18.39 -17.75 -13.32
C TYR A 17 17.56 -18.57 -12.33
N LEU A 18 18.24 -19.24 -11.39
CA LEU A 18 17.67 -19.48 -10.09
C LEU A 18 17.31 -18.08 -9.58
N ALA A 19 16.05 -17.73 -9.61
CA ALA A 19 15.55 -16.53 -9.00
C ALA A 19 15.92 -16.65 -7.51
N ALA A 20 17.02 -16.02 -7.12
CA ALA A 20 17.28 -15.81 -5.71
C ALA A 20 16.09 -15.02 -5.19
N ASN A 21 15.34 -15.59 -4.24
CA ASN A 21 14.25 -14.87 -3.59
C ASN A 21 14.80 -13.52 -3.11
N PHE A 22 14.31 -12.44 -3.71
CA PHE A 22 14.69 -11.10 -3.32
C PHE A 22 13.83 -10.70 -2.12
N CYS A 23 14.47 -10.48 -0.98
CA CYS A 23 13.78 -9.98 0.20
C CYS A 23 13.49 -8.50 0.02
N MET A 24 12.23 -8.14 -0.10
CA MET A 24 11.76 -6.78 -0.33
C MET A 24 11.17 -6.18 0.95
N ARG A 25 11.64 -4.99 1.31
CA ARG A 25 11.08 -4.19 2.41
C ARG A 25 10.11 -3.16 1.85
N ILE A 26 8.85 -3.23 2.29
CA ILE A 26 7.76 -2.38 1.80
C ILE A 26 7.21 -1.56 2.95
N ILE A 27 7.01 -0.28 2.71
CA ILE A 27 6.26 0.62 3.61
C ILE A 27 5.01 1.11 2.91
N SER A 28 3.89 1.13 3.63
CA SER A 28 2.68 1.87 3.26
C SER A 28 2.45 2.99 4.27
N TYR A 29 2.20 4.21 3.78
CA TYR A 29 2.08 5.39 4.63
C TYR A 29 1.12 6.43 4.04
N ASN A 30 -0.02 6.64 4.68
CA ASN A 30 -0.88 7.79 4.40
C ASN A 30 -0.20 9.05 4.99
N VAL A 31 0.25 9.95 4.12
CA VAL A 31 1.02 11.15 4.51
C VAL A 31 0.13 12.37 4.76
N ASN A 32 -1.18 12.27 4.51
CA ASN A 32 -2.15 13.36 4.67
C ASN A 32 -1.64 14.70 4.09
N GLY A 33 -1.09 14.62 2.89
CA GLY A 33 -0.46 15.74 2.16
C GLY A 33 1.07 15.69 2.19
N ILE A 34 1.65 15.27 1.06
CA ILE A 34 3.11 15.07 0.92
C ILE A 34 3.92 16.32 1.27
N ARG A 35 3.47 17.52 0.90
CA ARG A 35 4.17 18.78 1.22
C ARG A 35 4.24 19.02 2.73
N SER A 36 3.16 18.71 3.46
CA SER A 36 3.16 18.78 4.92
C SER A 36 4.11 17.77 5.54
N ALA A 37 4.13 16.54 5.03
CA ALA A 37 5.03 15.49 5.51
C ALA A 37 6.50 15.83 5.26
N LEU A 38 6.84 16.38 4.08
CA LEU A 38 8.19 16.87 3.76
C LEU A 38 8.64 17.95 4.77
N ASN A 39 7.77 18.92 5.07
CA ASN A 39 8.07 19.97 6.05
C ASN A 39 8.24 19.44 7.49
N LYS A 40 7.72 18.25 7.77
CA LYS A 40 7.84 17.58 9.09
C LYS A 40 9.00 16.57 9.15
N GLY A 41 9.90 16.56 8.16
CA GLY A 41 11.11 15.75 8.17
C GLY A 41 10.99 14.39 7.46
N LEU A 42 10.02 14.22 6.55
CA LEU A 42 9.89 12.97 5.78
C LEU A 42 11.20 12.60 5.05
N ILE A 43 11.91 13.59 4.47
CA ILE A 43 13.19 13.34 3.79
C ILE A 43 14.26 12.81 4.75
N ASP A 44 14.36 13.37 5.96
CA ASP A 44 15.37 12.91 6.92
C ASP A 44 15.08 11.49 7.40
N TRP A 45 13.79 11.13 7.51
CA TRP A 45 13.42 9.75 7.77
C TRP A 45 13.74 8.82 6.58
N LEU A 46 13.49 9.23 5.34
CA LEU A 46 13.85 8.45 4.15
C LEU A 46 15.35 8.20 4.03
N LYS A 47 16.21 9.12 4.53
CA LYS A 47 17.67 8.92 4.60
C LYS A 47 18.09 7.79 5.55
N THR A 48 17.26 7.39 6.50
CA THR A 48 17.54 6.24 7.39
C THR A 48 17.40 4.89 6.69
N ASP A 49 17.07 4.88 5.40
CA ASP A 49 16.88 3.68 4.58
C ASP A 49 15.80 2.73 5.13
N PRO A 50 14.57 3.20 5.33
CA PRO A 50 13.54 2.41 6.02
C PRO A 50 13.03 1.24 5.18
N ALA A 51 13.05 1.34 3.85
CA ALA A 51 12.50 0.33 2.95
C ALA A 51 13.03 0.47 1.51
N ASP A 52 12.81 -0.58 0.70
CA ASP A 52 13.13 -0.62 -0.73
C ASP A 52 12.00 0.01 -1.55
N VAL A 53 10.74 -0.15 -1.10
CA VAL A 53 9.55 0.41 -1.74
C VAL A 53 8.67 1.13 -0.70
N ILE A 54 8.26 2.35 -1.00
CA ILE A 54 7.44 3.19 -0.12
C ILE A 54 6.19 3.63 -0.87
N CYS A 55 5.05 3.13 -0.43
CA CYS A 55 3.73 3.40 -0.96
C CYS A 55 3.07 4.53 -0.16
N LEU A 56 2.76 5.64 -0.80
CA LEU A 56 2.15 6.79 -0.16
C LEU A 56 0.70 6.95 -0.59
N GLN A 57 -0.17 7.30 0.37
CA GLN A 57 -1.56 7.64 0.13
C GLN A 57 -1.81 9.08 0.58
N GLU A 58 -2.87 9.69 0.07
CA GLU A 58 -3.23 11.09 0.30
C GLU A 58 -2.08 12.06 0.03
N THR A 59 -1.43 11.94 -1.11
CA THR A 59 -0.36 12.88 -1.52
C THR A 59 -0.86 14.30 -1.63
N LYS A 60 -2.14 14.52 -2.02
CA LYS A 60 -2.82 15.82 -2.15
C LYS A 60 -2.01 16.83 -2.97
N ALA A 61 -1.19 16.33 -3.88
CA ALA A 61 -0.32 17.15 -4.73
C ALA A 61 -0.11 16.48 -6.08
N MET A 62 0.09 17.29 -7.10
CA MET A 62 0.64 16.83 -8.38
C MET A 62 2.17 16.81 -8.27
N LYS A 63 2.82 15.89 -9.00
CA LYS A 63 4.29 15.72 -8.97
C LYS A 63 5.03 17.05 -9.19
N GLU A 64 4.56 17.85 -10.12
CA GLU A 64 5.18 19.14 -10.52
C GLU A 64 5.12 20.19 -9.38
N ASN A 65 4.27 19.99 -8.39
CA ASN A 65 4.09 20.89 -7.24
C ASN A 65 4.85 20.42 -5.98
N VAL A 66 5.74 19.43 -6.12
CA VAL A 66 6.55 18.87 -5.05
C VAL A 66 8.01 18.90 -5.48
N ASP A 67 8.89 19.27 -4.57
CA ASP A 67 10.33 19.11 -4.79
C ASP A 67 10.70 17.62 -4.68
N HIS A 68 10.27 16.84 -5.67
CA HIS A 68 10.50 15.40 -5.74
C HIS A 68 11.98 15.05 -6.02
N LYS A 69 12.79 16.03 -6.42
CA LYS A 69 14.23 15.84 -6.61
C LYS A 69 14.91 15.38 -5.31
N GLN A 70 14.46 15.88 -4.15
CA GLN A 70 14.97 15.42 -2.86
C GLN A 70 14.76 13.92 -2.64
N ILE A 71 13.75 13.32 -3.26
CA ILE A 71 13.41 11.88 -3.15
C ILE A 71 14.28 11.09 -4.14
N THR A 72 14.39 11.57 -5.39
CA THR A 72 15.20 10.90 -6.41
C THR A 72 16.70 10.99 -6.10
N ASP A 73 17.17 12.03 -5.45
CA ASP A 73 18.57 12.15 -4.98
C ASP A 73 18.93 11.11 -3.91
N LEU A 74 17.92 10.46 -3.26
CA LEU A 74 18.10 9.32 -2.34
C LEU A 74 18.12 7.97 -3.06
N GLY A 75 18.08 7.95 -4.39
CA GLY A 75 18.11 6.75 -5.20
C GLY A 75 16.74 6.13 -5.48
N PHE A 76 15.66 6.82 -5.17
CA PHE A 76 14.32 6.35 -5.51
C PHE A 76 13.90 6.75 -6.92
N TYR A 77 13.29 5.83 -7.65
CA TYR A 77 12.38 6.13 -8.75
C TYR A 77 11.04 6.52 -8.17
N ASP A 78 10.38 7.55 -8.70
CA ASP A 78 9.12 8.06 -8.17
C ASP A 78 7.98 7.96 -9.20
N TYR A 79 6.90 7.30 -8.80
CA TYR A 79 5.70 7.07 -9.59
C TYR A 79 4.53 7.77 -8.89
N TRP A 80 3.78 8.60 -9.63
CA TRP A 80 2.72 9.44 -9.06
C TRP A 80 1.41 9.24 -9.81
N TYR A 81 0.33 9.03 -9.09
CA TYR A 81 -1.02 9.02 -9.63
C TYR A 81 -1.88 9.99 -8.84
N SER A 82 -1.95 11.23 -9.31
CA SER A 82 -2.66 12.32 -8.66
C SER A 82 -4.11 12.37 -9.07
N ALA A 83 -5.00 12.82 -8.17
CA ALA A 83 -6.37 13.10 -8.52
C ALA A 83 -6.48 14.27 -9.51
N GLN A 84 -7.51 14.29 -10.35
CA GLN A 84 -7.82 15.44 -11.22
C GLN A 84 -8.15 16.68 -10.38
N LYS A 85 -8.83 16.49 -9.25
CA LYS A 85 -9.09 17.56 -8.29
C LYS A 85 -7.84 17.92 -7.51
N LYS A 86 -7.37 19.15 -7.67
CA LYS A 86 -6.17 19.67 -6.97
C LYS A 86 -6.33 19.60 -5.45
N GLY A 87 -5.27 19.18 -4.76
CA GLY A 87 -5.23 19.13 -3.29
C GLY A 87 -6.08 18.03 -2.67
N TYR A 88 -6.44 17.02 -3.42
CA TYR A 88 -7.33 15.93 -3.01
C TYR A 88 -6.72 14.57 -3.35
N SER A 89 -6.94 13.54 -2.49
CA SER A 89 -6.55 12.13 -2.74
C SER A 89 -5.13 11.98 -3.30
N GLY A 90 -4.93 11.07 -4.26
CA GLY A 90 -3.67 10.82 -4.93
C GLY A 90 -2.80 9.82 -4.19
N VAL A 91 -2.12 8.96 -4.93
CA VAL A 91 -1.13 8.01 -4.42
C VAL A 91 0.22 8.19 -5.13
N ALA A 92 1.30 7.76 -4.47
CA ALA A 92 2.61 7.70 -5.08
C ALA A 92 3.36 6.46 -4.59
N VAL A 93 4.32 5.98 -5.38
CA VAL A 93 5.26 4.94 -4.97
C VAL A 93 6.68 5.44 -5.23
N PHE A 94 7.52 5.33 -4.21
CA PHE A 94 8.96 5.56 -4.32
C PHE A 94 9.64 4.20 -4.22
N SER A 95 10.44 3.83 -5.22
CA SER A 95 11.07 2.51 -5.29
C SER A 95 12.56 2.63 -5.62
N LYS A 96 13.41 1.92 -4.88
CA LYS A 96 14.82 1.73 -5.22
C LYS A 96 15.02 0.63 -6.26
N VAL A 97 14.02 -0.25 -6.38
CA VAL A 97 13.98 -1.33 -7.35
C VAL A 97 13.17 -0.86 -8.55
N THR A 98 13.72 -0.99 -9.75
CA THR A 98 12.97 -0.66 -10.98
C THR A 98 11.88 -1.71 -11.19
N PRO A 99 10.60 -1.34 -11.26
CA PRO A 99 9.53 -2.28 -11.57
C PRO A 99 9.58 -2.68 -13.05
N ASP A 100 9.14 -3.91 -13.35
CA ASP A 100 9.03 -4.41 -14.71
C ASP A 100 7.90 -3.72 -15.50
N ASN A 101 6.84 -3.30 -14.77
CA ASN A 101 5.70 -2.61 -15.34
C ASN A 101 5.03 -1.70 -14.29
N VAL A 102 4.33 -0.67 -14.75
CA VAL A 102 3.57 0.26 -13.89
C VAL A 102 2.17 0.45 -14.48
N VAL A 103 1.14 0.22 -13.66
CA VAL A 103 -0.26 0.38 -14.06
C VAL A 103 -0.93 1.45 -13.21
N TYR A 104 -1.52 2.44 -13.87
CA TYR A 104 -2.22 3.57 -13.24
C TYR A 104 -3.72 3.31 -13.24
N GLY A 105 -4.30 3.23 -12.04
CA GLY A 105 -5.74 3.00 -11.86
C GLY A 105 -6.17 1.55 -11.99
N THR A 106 -7.48 1.37 -12.14
CA THR A 106 -8.15 0.07 -12.27
C THR A 106 -8.99 -0.03 -13.56
N GLY A 107 -9.08 1.07 -14.30
CA GLY A 107 -10.02 1.24 -15.43
C GLY A 107 -11.41 1.72 -14.98
N HIS A 108 -11.66 1.87 -13.68
CA HIS A 108 -12.91 2.43 -13.16
C HIS A 108 -12.78 3.95 -13.05
N LYS A 109 -13.47 4.67 -13.95
CA LYS A 109 -13.29 6.11 -14.15
C LYS A 109 -13.32 6.95 -12.86
N VAL A 110 -14.28 6.73 -11.98
CA VAL A 110 -14.43 7.56 -10.77
C VAL A 110 -13.27 7.33 -9.79
N SER A 111 -12.82 6.09 -9.63
CA SER A 111 -11.65 5.75 -8.86
C SER A 111 -10.39 6.37 -9.45
N ASP A 112 -10.26 6.30 -10.77
CA ASP A 112 -9.09 6.76 -11.50
C ASP A 112 -9.02 8.30 -11.55
N ASP A 113 -10.16 8.99 -11.65
CA ASP A 113 -10.24 10.45 -11.54
C ASP A 113 -9.79 10.96 -10.15
N GLU A 114 -9.91 10.14 -9.10
CA GLU A 114 -9.45 10.44 -7.75
C GLU A 114 -8.00 9.95 -7.48
N GLY A 115 -7.34 9.29 -8.45
CA GLY A 115 -5.95 8.85 -8.34
C GLY A 115 -5.71 7.89 -7.16
N ARG A 116 -6.56 6.82 -7.05
CA ARG A 116 -6.63 6.00 -5.84
C ARG A 116 -5.79 4.73 -5.87
N VAL A 117 -5.42 4.23 -7.05
CA VAL A 117 -4.73 2.95 -7.20
C VAL A 117 -3.54 3.07 -8.14
N LEU A 118 -2.37 2.65 -7.68
CA LEU A 118 -1.14 2.58 -8.47
C LEU A 118 -0.51 1.20 -8.27
N GLN A 119 -0.11 0.53 -9.35
CA GLN A 119 0.37 -0.84 -9.30
C GLN A 119 1.74 -0.96 -9.95
N LEU A 120 2.61 -1.76 -9.34
CA LEU A 120 3.97 -2.00 -9.81
C LEU A 120 4.24 -3.51 -9.84
N ASP A 121 4.82 -4.00 -10.93
CA ASP A 121 5.23 -5.40 -11.07
C ASP A 121 6.71 -5.56 -10.71
N PHE A 122 7.01 -6.55 -9.89
CA PHE A 122 8.36 -6.98 -9.53
C PHE A 122 8.45 -8.50 -9.72
N GLY A 123 9.00 -8.94 -10.86
CA GLY A 123 8.98 -10.34 -11.25
C GLY A 123 7.56 -10.86 -11.43
N ASP A 124 7.19 -11.89 -10.68
CA ASP A 124 5.84 -12.47 -10.71
C ASP A 124 4.89 -11.92 -9.61
N ALA A 125 5.38 -11.01 -8.78
CA ALA A 125 4.58 -10.33 -7.77
C ALA A 125 4.12 -8.95 -8.25
N ARG A 126 2.86 -8.58 -7.94
CA ARG A 126 2.31 -7.24 -8.18
C ARG A 126 2.01 -6.55 -6.86
N LEU A 127 2.62 -5.40 -6.66
CA LEU A 127 2.33 -4.49 -5.56
C LEU A 127 1.22 -3.51 -5.99
N ILE A 128 0.18 -3.40 -5.18
CA ILE A 128 -0.97 -2.52 -5.38
C ILE A 128 -1.01 -1.53 -4.22
N ASN A 129 -0.73 -0.26 -4.51
CA ASN A 129 -0.88 0.83 -3.57
C ASN A 129 -2.27 1.44 -3.75
N ALA A 130 -3.13 1.37 -2.72
CA ALA A 130 -4.52 1.79 -2.79
C ALA A 130 -4.90 2.76 -1.65
N TYR A 131 -5.63 3.82 -1.99
CA TYR A 131 -6.28 4.72 -1.04
C TYR A 131 -7.79 4.57 -1.11
N PHE A 132 -8.36 3.87 -0.14
CA PHE A 132 -9.78 3.59 -0.08
C PHE A 132 -10.58 4.85 0.30
N PRO A 133 -11.78 5.05 -0.23
CA PRO A 133 -12.60 6.19 0.12
C PRO A 133 -12.93 6.24 1.62
N SER A 134 -12.87 7.43 2.22
CA SER A 134 -13.48 7.68 3.53
C SER A 134 -14.96 8.02 3.38
N GLY A 135 -15.81 7.48 4.26
CA GLY A 135 -17.24 7.77 4.33
C GLY A 135 -17.60 8.86 5.34
N THR A 136 -16.63 9.47 6.03
CA THR A 136 -16.86 10.36 7.17
C THR A 136 -17.52 11.69 6.84
N THR A 137 -17.61 12.08 5.56
CA THR A 137 -18.16 13.38 5.13
C THR A 137 -19.64 13.33 4.75
N GLY A 138 -20.38 12.28 5.14
CA GLY A 138 -21.81 12.16 4.97
C GLY A 138 -22.25 10.97 4.14
N GLU A 139 -23.58 10.79 4.04
CA GLU A 139 -24.22 9.60 3.46
C GLU A 139 -23.81 9.35 2.01
N LEU A 140 -23.78 10.40 1.18
CA LEU A 140 -23.37 10.26 -0.22
C LEU A 140 -21.95 9.71 -0.35
N ARG A 141 -21.05 10.12 0.54
CA ARG A 141 -19.67 9.64 0.51
C ARG A 141 -19.55 8.22 1.06
N GLN A 142 -20.39 7.84 2.02
CA GLN A 142 -20.48 6.48 2.52
C GLN A 142 -21.04 5.52 1.44
N THR A 143 -22.08 5.93 0.71
CA THR A 143 -22.62 5.17 -0.43
C THR A 143 -21.55 4.96 -1.50
N PHE A 144 -20.86 6.04 -1.89
CA PHE A 144 -19.72 5.93 -2.82
C PHE A 144 -18.65 4.95 -2.35
N LYS A 145 -18.35 4.94 -1.03
CA LYS A 145 -17.38 3.98 -0.47
C LYS A 145 -17.84 2.56 -0.66
N TYR A 146 -19.11 2.23 -0.42
CA TYR A 146 -19.63 0.89 -0.60
C TYR A 146 -19.58 0.44 -2.07
N GLU A 147 -19.99 1.30 -3.00
CA GLU A 147 -19.89 1.04 -4.43
C GLU A 147 -18.43 0.77 -4.84
N TRP A 148 -17.51 1.63 -4.39
CA TRP A 148 -16.09 1.50 -4.67
C TRP A 148 -15.51 0.18 -4.10
N LEU A 149 -15.90 -0.19 -2.89
CA LEU A 149 -15.46 -1.44 -2.25
C LEU A 149 -15.88 -2.67 -3.04
N ASP A 150 -17.13 -2.72 -3.52
CA ASP A 150 -17.64 -3.84 -4.30
C ASP A 150 -16.94 -3.93 -5.67
N GLU A 151 -16.76 -2.82 -6.35
CA GLU A 151 -16.06 -2.77 -7.64
C GLU A 151 -14.58 -3.14 -7.49
N PHE A 152 -13.91 -2.64 -6.44
CA PHE A 152 -12.51 -2.93 -6.20
C PHE A 152 -12.32 -4.40 -5.82
N PHE A 153 -13.22 -5.00 -5.04
CA PHE A 153 -13.19 -6.43 -4.78
C PHE A 153 -13.26 -7.25 -6.07
N ASN A 154 -14.23 -6.93 -6.95
CA ASN A 154 -14.37 -7.63 -8.23
C ASN A 154 -13.14 -7.45 -9.13
N TYR A 155 -12.52 -6.27 -9.11
CA TYR A 155 -11.27 -6.00 -9.80
C TYR A 155 -10.14 -6.91 -9.26
N LEU A 156 -9.97 -7.00 -7.95
CA LEU A 156 -8.94 -7.83 -7.30
C LEU A 156 -9.15 -9.31 -7.61
N GLU A 157 -10.39 -9.82 -7.57
CA GLU A 157 -10.70 -11.21 -7.88
C GLU A 157 -10.37 -11.56 -9.35
N LYS A 158 -10.64 -10.64 -10.26
CA LYS A 158 -10.26 -10.80 -11.67
C LYS A 158 -8.74 -10.74 -11.85
N LEU A 159 -8.07 -9.85 -11.13
CA LEU A 159 -6.61 -9.68 -11.20
C LEU A 159 -5.87 -10.93 -10.71
N LYS A 160 -6.34 -11.59 -9.65
CA LYS A 160 -5.77 -12.84 -9.12
C LYS A 160 -5.71 -13.98 -10.15
N GLN A 161 -6.58 -13.98 -11.15
CA GLN A 161 -6.59 -15.00 -12.19
C GLN A 161 -5.35 -14.93 -13.09
N THR A 162 -4.78 -13.74 -13.24
CA THR A 162 -3.59 -13.51 -14.08
C THR A 162 -2.33 -13.22 -13.27
N HIS A 163 -2.49 -12.72 -12.06
CA HIS A 163 -1.42 -12.36 -11.13
C HIS A 163 -1.73 -12.96 -9.75
N PRO A 164 -1.39 -14.24 -9.50
CA PRO A 164 -1.73 -14.91 -8.25
C PRO A 164 -0.97 -14.36 -7.02
N LYS A 165 0.19 -13.75 -7.23
CA LYS A 165 1.03 -13.17 -6.18
C LYS A 165 0.79 -11.66 -6.10
N LEU A 166 -0.16 -11.24 -5.25
CA LEU A 166 -0.51 -9.85 -5.04
C LEU A 166 -0.14 -9.39 -3.64
N ILE A 167 0.36 -8.16 -3.56
CA ILE A 167 0.60 -7.42 -2.31
C ILE A 167 -0.27 -6.17 -2.40
N LEU A 168 -1.31 -6.07 -1.55
CA LEU A 168 -2.22 -4.93 -1.50
C LEU A 168 -1.94 -4.12 -0.24
N CYS A 169 -1.40 -2.93 -0.42
CA CYS A 169 -1.12 -2.02 0.68
C CYS A 169 -1.90 -0.71 0.56
N GLY A 170 -2.11 -0.04 1.68
CA GLY A 170 -2.71 1.28 1.71
C GLY A 170 -3.52 1.60 2.95
N ASP A 171 -4.14 2.78 2.89
CA ASP A 171 -5.16 3.20 3.86
C ASP A 171 -6.53 2.70 3.39
N TYR A 172 -7.08 1.73 4.11
CA TYR A 172 -8.39 1.14 3.79
C TYR A 172 -9.56 1.96 4.37
N ASN A 173 -9.26 2.90 5.28
CA ASN A 173 -10.29 3.63 6.01
C ASN A 173 -11.29 2.69 6.73
N ILE A 174 -10.86 1.48 7.11
CA ILE A 174 -11.65 0.45 7.80
C ILE A 174 -10.79 -0.20 8.90
N ALA A 175 -11.28 -0.21 10.14
CA ALA A 175 -10.78 -1.08 11.18
C ALA A 175 -11.57 -2.41 11.13
N HIS A 176 -10.89 -3.56 10.97
CA HIS A 176 -11.55 -4.83 10.69
C HIS A 176 -12.23 -5.43 11.91
N LYS A 177 -11.47 -5.70 12.96
CA LYS A 177 -11.94 -6.37 14.19
C LYS A 177 -11.93 -5.41 15.38
N GLU A 178 -12.57 -5.81 16.47
CA GLU A 178 -12.58 -5.03 17.72
C GLU A 178 -11.18 -4.78 18.29
N ILE A 179 -10.24 -5.66 18.02
CA ILE A 179 -8.82 -5.53 18.40
C ILE A 179 -8.11 -4.39 17.64
N ASP A 180 -8.66 -3.98 16.49
CA ASP A 180 -8.07 -2.99 15.59
C ASP A 180 -8.54 -1.55 15.87
N ILE A 181 -9.34 -1.34 16.91
CA ILE A 181 -9.94 -0.04 17.20
C ILE A 181 -10.01 0.24 18.71
N HIS A 182 -9.71 1.47 19.10
CA HIS A 182 -10.02 1.94 20.45
C HIS A 182 -11.52 2.15 20.62
N ASN A 183 -12.10 1.64 21.72
CA ASN A 183 -13.52 1.74 22.06
C ASN A 183 -14.47 1.22 20.96
N PRO A 184 -14.39 -0.07 20.58
CA PRO A 184 -15.21 -0.64 19.51
C PRO A 184 -16.72 -0.44 19.74
N LYS A 185 -17.20 -0.61 20.98
CA LYS A 185 -18.63 -0.46 21.32
C LYS A 185 -19.16 0.96 21.03
N GLY A 186 -18.33 1.98 21.23
CA GLY A 186 -18.71 3.38 20.95
C GLY A 186 -18.67 3.74 19.47
N ASN A 187 -18.05 2.91 18.62
CA ASN A 187 -17.80 3.20 17.22
C ASN A 187 -18.58 2.33 16.22
N VAL A 188 -19.49 1.47 16.68
CA VAL A 188 -20.28 0.54 15.80
C VAL A 188 -21.11 1.26 14.72
N LYS A 189 -21.36 2.56 14.89
CA LYS A 189 -22.09 3.41 13.91
C LYS A 189 -21.18 4.46 13.25
N THR A 190 -19.86 4.32 13.40
CA THR A 190 -18.88 5.27 12.84
C THR A 190 -18.33 4.72 11.53
N SER A 191 -18.31 5.56 10.48
CA SER A 191 -17.64 5.20 9.21
C SER A 191 -16.19 4.77 9.48
N GLY A 192 -15.77 3.66 8.87
CA GLY A 192 -14.52 2.98 9.14
C GLY A 192 -14.66 1.82 10.13
N PHE A 193 -15.82 1.67 10.81
CA PHE A 193 -16.12 0.51 11.68
C PHE A 193 -17.55 0.02 11.55
N LEU A 194 -18.25 0.39 10.48
CA LEU A 194 -19.60 -0.09 10.18
C LEU A 194 -19.58 -1.60 9.88
N SER A 195 -20.70 -2.27 10.17
CA SER A 195 -20.85 -3.72 9.93
C SER A 195 -20.55 -4.10 8.48
N GLU A 196 -21.04 -3.32 7.53
CA GLU A 196 -20.88 -3.55 6.09
C GLU A 196 -19.42 -3.44 5.64
N GLU A 197 -18.67 -2.47 6.19
CA GLU A 197 -17.24 -2.30 5.92
C GLU A 197 -16.43 -3.49 6.47
N ARG A 198 -16.76 -3.94 7.67
CA ARG A 198 -16.11 -5.09 8.31
C ARG A 198 -16.43 -6.41 7.60
N VAL A 199 -17.68 -6.59 7.15
CA VAL A 199 -18.08 -7.74 6.32
C VAL A 199 -17.32 -7.75 4.99
N TRP A 200 -17.06 -6.59 4.40
CA TRP A 200 -16.21 -6.51 3.21
C TRP A 200 -14.78 -7.00 3.49
N MET A 201 -14.19 -6.62 4.62
CA MET A 201 -12.88 -7.15 5.04
C MET A 201 -12.92 -8.66 5.27
N ASP A 202 -13.98 -9.19 5.94
CA ASP A 202 -14.18 -10.62 6.08
C ASP A 202 -14.26 -11.33 4.71
N LYS A 203 -15.00 -10.75 3.77
CA LYS A 203 -15.09 -11.25 2.38
C LYS A 203 -13.72 -11.28 1.70
N LEU A 204 -12.91 -10.24 1.86
CA LEU A 204 -11.56 -10.18 1.31
C LEU A 204 -10.71 -11.36 1.83
N PHE A 205 -10.64 -11.54 3.13
CA PHE A 205 -9.82 -12.60 3.75
C PHE A 205 -10.36 -14.01 3.46
N LEU A 206 -11.68 -14.22 3.39
CA LEU A 206 -12.27 -15.49 2.99
C LEU A 206 -11.98 -15.86 1.53
N ASN A 207 -11.58 -14.90 0.71
CA ASN A 207 -11.22 -15.12 -0.69
C ASN A 207 -9.69 -15.16 -0.92
N GLY A 208 -8.91 -15.64 0.05
CA GLY A 208 -7.50 -15.98 -0.12
C GLY A 208 -6.56 -14.77 0.02
N TRP A 209 -6.96 -13.78 0.81
CA TRP A 209 -6.07 -12.72 1.27
C TRP A 209 -5.65 -12.94 2.72
N VAL A 210 -4.47 -12.49 3.09
CA VAL A 210 -3.84 -12.62 4.41
C VAL A 210 -3.47 -11.23 4.90
N ASP A 211 -3.91 -10.87 6.10
CA ASP A 211 -3.45 -9.68 6.82
C ASP A 211 -2.03 -9.97 7.34
N ALA A 212 -1.00 -9.45 6.66
CA ALA A 212 0.38 -9.77 6.98
C ALA A 212 0.75 -9.39 8.43
N PHE A 213 0.21 -8.27 8.94
CA PHE A 213 0.44 -7.87 10.32
C PHE A 213 -0.21 -8.85 11.30
N ARG A 214 -1.47 -9.25 11.08
CA ARG A 214 -2.20 -10.16 11.99
C ARG A 214 -1.76 -11.62 11.86
N GLU A 215 -1.10 -12.00 10.79
CA GLU A 215 -0.45 -13.32 10.68
C GLU A 215 0.71 -13.47 11.69
N ILE A 216 1.40 -12.35 12.00
CA ILE A 216 2.57 -12.32 12.89
C ILE A 216 2.20 -11.81 14.29
N HIS A 217 1.32 -10.81 14.39
CA HIS A 217 0.99 -10.10 15.61
C HIS A 217 -0.47 -10.31 16.04
N THR A 218 -0.68 -10.79 17.24
CA THR A 218 -2.01 -11.05 17.82
C THR A 218 -2.37 -10.10 18.95
N GLU A 219 -1.44 -9.26 19.40
CA GLU A 219 -1.64 -8.34 20.51
C GLU A 219 -2.56 -7.17 20.15
N PRO A 220 -3.39 -6.67 21.09
CA PRO A 220 -4.25 -5.52 20.90
C PRO A 220 -3.47 -4.19 20.96
N HIS A 221 -4.19 -3.10 20.71
CA HIS A 221 -3.69 -1.73 20.85
C HIS A 221 -2.55 -1.34 19.91
N ARG A 222 -2.43 -2.04 18.79
CA ARG A 222 -1.52 -1.71 17.70
C ARG A 222 -2.31 -0.97 16.64
N TYR A 223 -2.14 0.35 16.56
CA TYR A 223 -2.90 1.25 15.71
C TYR A 223 -2.00 2.00 14.74
N SER A 224 -2.56 2.39 13.60
CA SER A 224 -1.84 3.11 12.53
C SER A 224 -2.34 4.54 12.35
N TRP A 225 -3.50 4.89 12.90
CA TRP A 225 -4.11 6.22 12.77
C TRP A 225 -4.67 6.74 14.10
N TRP A 226 -4.55 8.06 14.32
CA TRP A 226 -5.10 8.77 15.48
C TRP A 226 -5.70 10.11 15.06
N SER A 227 -6.95 10.37 15.45
CA SER A 227 -7.60 11.66 15.18
C SER A 227 -6.76 12.83 15.71
N GLN A 228 -6.52 13.82 14.85
CA GLN A 228 -5.81 15.06 15.23
C GLN A 228 -6.68 16.05 16.00
N ARG A 229 -7.96 15.73 16.26
CA ARG A 229 -8.90 16.65 16.94
C ARG A 229 -8.38 17.13 18.28
N PHE A 230 -7.69 16.25 19.03
CA PHE A 230 -7.03 16.57 20.29
C PHE A 230 -5.66 15.87 20.35
N PRO A 231 -4.59 16.60 20.73
CA PRO A 231 -3.23 16.01 20.86
C PRO A 231 -3.18 14.80 21.81
N SER A 232 -4.01 14.76 22.84
CA SER A 232 -4.10 13.67 23.80
C SER A 232 -4.57 12.34 23.21
N VAL A 233 -5.19 12.32 22.02
CA VAL A 233 -5.69 11.09 21.38
C VAL A 233 -4.53 10.15 21.07
N ARG A 234 -3.50 10.62 20.37
CA ARG A 234 -2.31 9.81 20.05
C ARG A 234 -1.46 9.52 21.28
N LEU A 235 -1.31 10.48 22.20
CA LEU A 235 -0.57 10.28 23.45
C LEU A 235 -1.15 9.18 24.35
N ASN A 236 -2.49 9.05 24.36
CA ASN A 236 -3.21 8.00 25.10
C ASN A 236 -3.52 6.76 24.25
N ASN A 237 -2.89 6.62 23.09
CA ASN A 237 -3.07 5.54 22.14
C ASN A 237 -4.54 5.20 21.82
N LYS A 238 -5.40 6.23 21.65
CA LYS A 238 -6.80 6.07 21.28
C LYS A 238 -6.94 6.04 19.75
N GLY A 239 -6.36 5.02 19.13
CA GLY A 239 -6.19 4.92 17.68
C GLY A 239 -7.04 3.84 17.03
N TRP A 240 -6.88 3.75 15.72
CA TRP A 240 -7.47 2.75 14.84
C TRP A 240 -6.38 2.17 13.95
N ARG A 241 -6.43 0.87 13.67
CA ARG A 241 -5.63 0.24 12.62
C ARG A 241 -6.46 0.21 11.34
N ILE A 242 -6.17 1.11 10.43
CA ILE A 242 -6.87 1.29 9.16
C ILE A 242 -5.93 1.24 7.95
N ASP A 243 -4.63 1.18 8.18
CA ASP A 243 -3.61 0.97 7.17
C ASP A 243 -3.16 -0.48 7.21
N TYR A 244 -3.05 -1.10 6.04
CA TYR A 244 -2.76 -2.54 5.90
C TYR A 244 -1.71 -2.78 4.81
N ILE A 245 -1.01 -3.92 4.96
CA ILE A 245 -0.35 -4.62 3.86
C ILE A 245 -0.87 -6.05 3.91
N ASN A 246 -1.68 -6.41 2.93
CA ASN A 246 -2.26 -7.74 2.77
C ASN A 246 -1.59 -8.44 1.59
N VAL A 247 -1.45 -9.74 1.68
CA VAL A 247 -0.90 -10.56 0.60
C VAL A 247 -1.88 -11.64 0.20
N THR A 248 -1.80 -12.14 -1.03
CA THR A 248 -2.55 -13.34 -1.40
C THR A 248 -1.92 -14.61 -0.81
N ASP A 249 -2.72 -15.66 -0.59
CA ASP A 249 -2.28 -16.93 0.00
C ASP A 249 -0.97 -17.51 -0.59
N PRO A 250 -0.69 -17.42 -1.92
CA PRO A 250 0.59 -17.88 -2.47
C PRO A 250 1.83 -17.19 -1.87
N LEU A 251 1.68 -15.99 -1.30
CA LEU A 251 2.77 -15.25 -0.66
C LEU A 251 2.83 -15.41 0.86
N ARG A 252 1.87 -16.12 1.48
CA ARG A 252 1.76 -16.27 2.93
C ARG A 252 3.05 -16.79 3.57
N ASN A 253 3.64 -17.84 2.99
CA ASN A 253 4.86 -18.45 3.51
C ASN A 253 6.13 -17.63 3.21
N ASN A 254 6.01 -16.56 2.46
CA ASN A 254 7.10 -15.67 2.10
C ASN A 254 7.23 -14.49 3.07
N LEU A 255 6.27 -14.29 3.96
CA LEU A 255 6.29 -13.25 5.00
C LEU A 255 7.47 -13.48 5.95
N LYS A 256 8.25 -12.43 6.22
CA LYS A 256 9.37 -12.44 7.16
C LYS A 256 9.09 -11.63 8.40
N ASP A 257 8.59 -10.41 8.20
CA ASP A 257 8.29 -9.48 9.27
C ASP A 257 7.19 -8.50 8.84
N ALA A 258 6.40 -8.02 9.79
CA ALA A 258 5.41 -6.98 9.57
C ALA A 258 5.28 -6.10 10.82
N GLU A 259 5.31 -4.77 10.65
CA GLU A 259 5.30 -3.85 11.79
C GLU A 259 4.41 -2.63 11.55
N ILE A 260 4.01 -1.99 12.65
CA ILE A 260 3.42 -0.66 12.69
C ILE A 260 4.41 0.26 13.38
N LEU A 261 4.72 1.41 12.79
CA LEU A 261 5.81 2.31 13.23
C LEU A 261 5.24 3.59 13.89
N PRO A 262 4.67 3.54 15.11
CA PRO A 262 3.90 4.63 15.72
C PRO A 262 4.75 5.86 16.07
N ASP A 263 6.08 5.70 16.15
CA ASP A 263 7.00 6.79 16.47
C ASP A 263 7.26 7.73 15.28
N ILE A 264 6.92 7.33 14.08
CA ILE A 264 6.97 8.17 12.88
C ILE A 264 5.72 9.06 12.84
N LYS A 265 5.91 10.40 12.82
CA LYS A 265 4.85 11.38 13.14
C LYS A 265 4.70 12.49 12.09
N HIS A 266 5.02 12.23 10.81
CA HIS A 266 4.82 13.24 9.75
C HIS A 266 3.35 13.43 9.39
N SER A 267 2.48 12.50 9.81
CA SER A 267 1.04 12.46 9.55
C SER A 267 0.26 12.09 10.82
N ASP A 268 -1.06 12.14 10.76
CA ASP A 268 -1.99 11.51 11.73
C ASP A 268 -2.02 9.99 11.61
N HIS A 269 -1.55 9.44 10.51
CA HIS A 269 -1.17 8.04 10.39
C HIS A 269 0.28 7.83 10.83
N CYS A 270 0.68 6.57 10.95
CA CYS A 270 2.07 6.14 10.95
C CYS A 270 2.29 5.08 9.86
N PRO A 271 3.54 4.85 9.43
CA PRO A 271 3.84 3.82 8.46
C PRO A 271 3.49 2.43 8.96
N VAL A 272 3.07 1.56 8.05
CA VAL A 272 3.04 0.10 8.22
C VAL A 272 4.10 -0.52 7.33
N TYR A 273 4.77 -1.55 7.82
CA TYR A 273 5.95 -2.17 7.23
C TYR A 273 5.69 -3.65 6.95
N LEU A 274 6.28 -4.14 5.88
CA LEU A 274 6.35 -5.55 5.52
C LEU A 274 7.73 -5.89 5.00
N GLU A 275 8.27 -7.01 5.44
CA GLU A 275 9.42 -7.69 4.83
C GLU A 275 8.97 -9.04 4.26
N ILE A 276 9.25 -9.27 2.97
CA ILE A 276 8.73 -10.41 2.23
C ILE A 276 9.69 -10.86 1.14
N ASP A 277 9.83 -12.18 0.95
CA ASP A 277 10.53 -12.76 -0.20
C ASP A 277 9.59 -12.75 -1.43
N ILE A 278 10.03 -12.21 -2.56
CA ILE A 278 9.28 -12.18 -3.83
C ILE A 278 10.08 -12.74 -4.99
#